data_50d3080d4bfca93617a321941008aad4
#
_entry.id   50d3080d4bfca93617a321941008aad4
#
_cell.length_a   1.000
_cell.length_b   1.000
_cell.length_c   1.000
_cell.angle_alpha   90.00
_cell.angle_beta   90.00
_cell.angle_gamma   90.00
#
_symmetry.space_group_name_H-M   'P 1'
#
loop_
_entity.id
_entity.type
_entity.pdbx_description
1 polymer ?
#
loop_
_entity_poly.entity_id
_entity_poly.type
_entity_poly.pdbx_seq_one_letter_code
_entity_poly.pdbx_strand_id
1 'polypeptide(L)'
;MTRNKLERYLGKCVTITLLDNTVIEGTLHKTGEKAFENNPNLSIPVNFYFCTDVNNKVVKNTAFRVSHIQRISCCEKLRMTNFEKIKQMSIDEMARSRMFFFDCPYGTPCVGCSKGKEFNNNCTDCTKHWLESEANENERD
;
A
#
# COMPACT_ATOMS: atom_id res chain seq x y z
N MET A 1 -25.94 -0.63 3.14
CA MET A 1 -24.95 0.22 2.45
C MET A 1 -25.43 0.54 1.04
N THR A 2 -25.16 1.73 0.46
CA THR A 2 -25.52 2.03 -0.94
C THR A 2 -24.29 1.83 -1.85
N ARG A 3 -24.54 1.53 -3.13
CA ARG A 3 -23.48 1.34 -4.15
C ARG A 3 -22.59 2.59 -4.26
N ASN A 4 -23.19 3.77 -4.35
CA ASN A 4 -22.46 5.04 -4.49
C ASN A 4 -21.54 5.30 -3.28
N LYS A 5 -21.94 4.86 -2.09
CA LYS A 5 -21.11 4.97 -0.88
C LYS A 5 -19.92 4.00 -0.95
N LEU A 6 -20.12 2.77 -1.44
CA LEU A 6 -19.06 1.79 -1.59
C LEU A 6 -18.03 2.22 -2.66
N GLU A 7 -18.50 2.75 -3.79
CA GLU A 7 -17.63 3.14 -4.90
C GLU A 7 -16.65 4.29 -4.55
N ARG A 8 -16.90 5.04 -3.47
CA ARG A 8 -15.94 6.02 -2.93
C ARG A 8 -14.68 5.38 -2.29
N TYR A 9 -14.74 4.08 -2.06
CA TYR A 9 -13.65 3.30 -1.48
C TYR A 9 -12.86 2.51 -2.55
N LEU A 10 -13.25 2.57 -3.82
CA LEU A 10 -12.49 1.91 -4.90
C LEU A 10 -11.04 2.41 -4.93
N GLY A 11 -10.11 1.48 -5.07
CA GLY A 11 -8.67 1.74 -5.02
C GLY A 11 -8.10 2.05 -3.63
N LYS A 12 -8.93 2.02 -2.58
CA LYS A 12 -8.49 2.25 -1.20
C LYS A 12 -8.41 0.94 -0.44
N CYS A 13 -7.47 0.88 0.50
CA CYS A 13 -7.42 -0.22 1.46
C CYS A 13 -8.62 -0.13 2.41
N VAL A 14 -9.35 -1.22 2.54
CA VAL A 14 -10.55 -1.32 3.36
C VAL A 14 -10.58 -2.61 4.17
N THR A 15 -11.20 -2.56 5.34
CA THR A 15 -11.66 -3.72 6.09
C THR A 15 -13.17 -3.83 5.91
N ILE A 16 -13.62 -4.92 5.32
CA ILE A 16 -15.03 -5.20 5.06
C ILE A 16 -15.45 -6.40 5.89
N THR A 17 -16.54 -6.24 6.65
CA THR A 17 -17.21 -7.35 7.32
C THR A 17 -18.49 -7.68 6.53
N LEU A 18 -18.59 -8.93 6.09
CA LEU A 18 -19.79 -9.44 5.42
C LEU A 18 -20.86 -9.90 6.43
N LEU A 19 -22.06 -10.18 5.94
CA LEU A 19 -23.20 -10.63 6.76
C LEU A 19 -22.96 -11.97 7.46
N ASP A 20 -22.09 -12.81 6.91
CA ASP A 20 -21.66 -14.08 7.49
C ASP A 20 -20.49 -13.93 8.48
N ASN A 21 -20.19 -12.69 8.89
CA ASN A 21 -19.05 -12.30 9.73
C ASN A 21 -17.68 -12.55 9.11
N THR A 22 -17.60 -12.88 7.82
CA THR A 22 -16.31 -12.95 7.10
C THR A 22 -15.70 -11.55 7.06
N VAL A 23 -14.42 -11.45 7.47
CA VAL A 23 -13.64 -10.21 7.39
C VAL A 23 -12.68 -10.30 6.22
N ILE A 24 -12.71 -9.30 5.35
CA ILE A 24 -11.86 -9.16 4.18
C ILE A 24 -11.11 -7.84 4.29
N GLU A 25 -9.78 -7.89 4.23
CA GLU A 25 -8.91 -6.72 4.23
C GLU A 25 -8.15 -6.65 2.91
N GLY A 26 -8.02 -5.46 2.35
CA GLY A 26 -7.27 -5.25 1.12
C GLY A 26 -7.75 -4.05 0.33
N THR A 27 -7.16 -3.85 -0.84
CA THR A 27 -7.57 -2.80 -1.78
C THR A 27 -8.86 -3.20 -2.47
N LEU A 28 -9.88 -2.34 -2.38
CA LEU A 28 -11.19 -2.60 -2.96
C LEU A 28 -11.20 -2.36 -4.47
N HIS A 29 -11.70 -3.34 -5.20
CA HIS A 29 -11.89 -3.32 -6.64
C HIS A 29 -13.32 -3.70 -7.03
N LYS A 30 -13.67 -3.37 -8.27
CA LYS A 30 -14.93 -3.77 -8.89
C LYS A 30 -14.65 -4.75 -10.03
N THR A 31 -15.51 -5.73 -10.21
CA THR A 31 -15.43 -6.63 -11.36
C THR A 31 -15.58 -5.84 -12.68
N GLY A 32 -14.85 -6.27 -13.72
CA GLY A 32 -14.79 -5.60 -15.02
C GLY A 32 -13.70 -4.53 -15.15
N GLU A 33 -12.81 -4.37 -14.15
CA GLU A 33 -11.63 -3.51 -14.27
C GLU A 33 -10.59 -4.15 -15.22
N LYS A 34 -10.00 -3.33 -16.10
CA LYS A 34 -8.99 -3.79 -17.10
C LYS A 34 -7.78 -4.49 -16.46
N ALA A 35 -7.37 -4.06 -15.26
CA ALA A 35 -6.26 -4.65 -14.54
C ALA A 35 -6.45 -6.15 -14.25
N PHE A 36 -7.69 -6.64 -14.29
CA PHE A 36 -8.04 -8.04 -13.97
C PHE A 36 -8.68 -8.77 -15.15
N GLU A 37 -8.50 -8.28 -16.37
CA GLU A 37 -9.08 -8.87 -17.59
C GLU A 37 -8.64 -10.32 -17.86
N ASN A 38 -7.45 -10.70 -17.38
CA ASN A 38 -6.92 -12.05 -17.48
C ASN A 38 -7.60 -13.04 -16.50
N ASN A 39 -8.43 -12.56 -15.56
CA ASN A 39 -9.18 -13.40 -14.66
C ASN A 39 -10.65 -13.49 -15.13
N PRO A 40 -11.09 -14.63 -15.68
CA PRO A 40 -12.42 -14.76 -16.27
C PRO A 40 -13.56 -14.51 -15.29
N ASN A 41 -13.33 -14.72 -13.98
CA ASN A 41 -14.32 -14.47 -12.94
C ASN A 41 -14.42 -12.98 -12.53
N LEU A 42 -13.40 -12.18 -12.82
CA LEU A 42 -13.31 -10.77 -12.42
C LEU A 42 -13.43 -9.82 -13.59
N SER A 43 -13.18 -10.28 -14.82
CA SER A 43 -13.28 -9.46 -16.04
C SER A 43 -14.72 -9.15 -16.45
N ILE A 44 -15.69 -9.93 -15.98
CA ILE A 44 -17.11 -9.78 -16.33
C ILE A 44 -17.65 -8.53 -15.63
N PRO A 45 -18.26 -7.56 -16.35
CA PRO A 45 -18.80 -6.33 -15.79
C PRO A 45 -20.13 -6.59 -15.06
N VAL A 46 -20.06 -7.26 -13.92
CA VAL A 46 -21.17 -7.51 -13.00
C VAL A 46 -21.05 -6.61 -11.76
N ASN A 47 -22.13 -6.48 -10.99
CA ASN A 47 -22.15 -5.65 -9.79
C ASN A 47 -21.53 -6.36 -8.57
N PHE A 48 -20.32 -6.92 -8.74
CA PHE A 48 -19.54 -7.54 -7.69
C PHE A 48 -18.29 -6.72 -7.38
N TYR A 49 -17.80 -6.88 -6.16
CA TYR A 49 -16.61 -6.26 -5.63
C TYR A 49 -15.72 -7.32 -5.01
N PHE A 50 -14.43 -7.07 -4.98
CA PHE A 50 -13.43 -7.95 -4.39
C PHE A 50 -12.29 -7.12 -3.81
N CYS A 51 -11.45 -7.72 -2.99
CA CYS A 51 -10.26 -7.06 -2.47
C CYS A 51 -9.00 -7.78 -2.95
N THR A 52 -7.93 -7.01 -3.16
CA THR A 52 -6.59 -7.53 -3.43
C THR A 52 -5.65 -7.24 -2.27
N ASP A 53 -4.63 -8.08 -2.11
CA ASP A 53 -3.50 -7.83 -1.22
C ASP A 53 -2.52 -6.80 -1.82
N VAL A 54 -1.41 -6.56 -1.14
CA VAL A 54 -0.35 -5.65 -1.58
C VAL A 54 0.32 -6.06 -2.90
N ASN A 55 0.24 -7.33 -3.27
CA ASN A 55 0.77 -7.89 -4.50
C ASN A 55 -0.29 -8.02 -5.60
N ASN A 56 -1.40 -7.31 -5.50
CA ASN A 56 -2.56 -7.38 -6.40
C ASN A 56 -3.16 -8.79 -6.55
N LYS A 57 -2.94 -9.70 -5.60
CA LYS A 57 -3.60 -11.00 -5.57
C LYS A 57 -4.96 -10.90 -4.90
N VAL A 58 -5.96 -11.57 -5.45
CA VAL A 58 -7.32 -11.56 -4.91
C VAL A 58 -7.35 -12.21 -3.54
N VAL A 59 -7.80 -11.45 -2.54
CA VAL A 59 -7.92 -11.94 -1.17
C VAL A 59 -9.12 -12.87 -1.07
N LYS A 60 -8.90 -14.07 -0.48
CA LYS A 60 -9.92 -15.11 -0.24
C LYS A 60 -10.72 -15.55 -1.48
N ASN A 61 -10.30 -15.16 -2.68
CA ASN A 61 -10.95 -15.52 -3.95
C ASN A 61 -12.49 -15.29 -3.97
N THR A 62 -12.97 -14.32 -3.20
CA THR A 62 -14.39 -14.11 -2.94
C THR A 62 -14.83 -12.76 -3.48
N ALA A 63 -15.64 -12.78 -4.52
CA ALA A 63 -16.38 -11.60 -4.97
C ALA A 63 -17.69 -11.47 -4.18
N PHE A 64 -18.03 -10.26 -3.75
CA PHE A 64 -19.22 -9.98 -2.94
C PHE A 64 -20.06 -8.84 -3.53
N ARG A 65 -21.34 -8.80 -3.17
CA ARG A 65 -22.26 -7.70 -3.53
C ARG A 65 -22.36 -6.69 -2.40
N VAL A 66 -22.77 -5.46 -2.74
CA VAL A 66 -23.04 -4.40 -1.76
C VAL A 66 -24.00 -4.87 -0.65
N SER A 67 -25.01 -5.69 -1.03
CA SER A 67 -26.00 -6.24 -0.09
C SER A 67 -25.39 -7.18 0.95
N HIS A 68 -24.23 -7.76 0.68
CA HIS A 68 -23.56 -8.68 1.62
C HIS A 68 -22.69 -7.94 2.65
N ILE A 69 -22.50 -6.62 2.50
CA ILE A 69 -21.64 -5.84 3.38
C ILE A 69 -22.43 -5.41 4.60
N GLN A 70 -22.00 -5.87 5.77
CA GLN A 70 -22.49 -5.44 7.07
C GLN A 70 -21.80 -4.12 7.48
N ARG A 71 -20.47 -4.09 7.39
CA ARG A 71 -19.64 -2.95 7.80
C ARG A 71 -18.46 -2.76 6.84
N ILE A 72 -18.07 -1.49 6.64
CA ILE A 72 -16.84 -1.12 5.96
C ILE A 72 -16.13 -0.01 6.73
N SER A 73 -14.83 -0.12 6.85
CA SER A 73 -13.93 0.94 7.32
C SER A 73 -12.73 1.04 6.38
N CYS A 74 -12.15 2.23 6.23
CA CYS A 74 -10.82 2.29 5.64
C CYS A 74 -9.88 1.49 6.56
N CYS A 75 -9.08 0.60 5.98
CA CYS A 75 -7.86 0.26 6.66
C CYS A 75 -7.06 1.56 6.72
N GLU A 76 -6.86 2.09 7.89
CA GLU A 76 -5.59 2.75 8.12
C GLU A 76 -4.54 1.62 8.09
N LYS A 77 -4.20 1.13 6.90
CA LYS A 77 -2.85 0.60 6.74
C LYS A 77 -2.00 1.77 7.15
N LEU A 78 -1.39 1.66 8.31
CA LEU A 78 -0.21 2.39 8.63
C LEU A 78 0.66 2.27 7.38
N ARG A 79 0.70 3.31 6.55
CA ARG A 79 1.65 3.40 5.46
C ARG A 79 2.97 3.30 6.18
N MET A 80 3.61 2.16 6.00
CA MET A 80 4.78 1.81 6.77
C MET A 80 5.83 2.86 6.44
N THR A 81 6.22 3.66 7.41
CA THR A 81 7.32 4.61 7.24
C THR A 81 8.61 3.82 6.98
N ASN A 82 9.59 4.45 6.36
CA ASN A 82 10.90 3.82 6.18
C ASN A 82 11.48 3.33 7.53
N PHE A 83 11.22 4.06 8.62
CA PHE A 83 11.62 3.66 9.96
C PHE A 83 10.97 2.33 10.41
N GLU A 84 9.68 2.17 10.17
CA GLU A 84 8.96 0.93 10.51
C GLU A 84 9.40 -0.24 9.64
N LYS A 85 9.69 0.01 8.35
CA LYS A 85 10.25 -1.00 7.45
C LYS A 85 11.61 -1.48 7.95
N ILE A 86 12.48 -0.56 8.36
CA ILE A 86 13.80 -0.87 8.94
C ILE A 86 13.67 -1.71 10.20
N LYS A 87 12.76 -1.35 11.10
CA LYS A 87 12.52 -2.12 12.35
C LYS A 87 12.06 -3.55 12.11
N GLN A 88 11.45 -3.82 10.95
CA GLN A 88 10.96 -5.15 10.58
C GLN A 88 11.96 -5.94 9.73
N MET A 89 13.06 -5.31 9.30
CA MET A 89 14.11 -6.01 8.55
C MET A 89 14.81 -7.04 9.43
N SER A 90 15.06 -8.23 8.85
CA SER A 90 15.96 -9.21 9.43
C SER A 90 17.41 -8.71 9.44
N ILE A 91 18.25 -9.29 10.28
CA ILE A 91 19.68 -8.96 10.32
C ILE A 91 20.35 -9.15 8.95
N ASP A 92 19.94 -10.20 8.21
CA ASP A 92 20.46 -10.47 6.87
C ASP A 92 20.01 -9.40 5.82
N GLU A 93 18.78 -8.91 5.93
CA GLU A 93 18.29 -7.84 5.09
C GLU A 93 18.97 -6.52 5.42
N MET A 94 19.14 -6.20 6.70
CA MET A 94 19.92 -5.04 7.14
C MET A 94 21.37 -5.10 6.65
N ALA A 95 22.03 -6.25 6.79
CA ALA A 95 23.43 -6.42 6.33
C ALA A 95 23.60 -6.28 4.82
N ARG A 96 22.58 -6.66 4.03
CA ARG A 96 22.59 -6.50 2.56
C ARG A 96 22.23 -5.09 2.12
N SER A 97 21.44 -4.37 2.90
CA SER A 97 21.07 -2.99 2.59
C SER A 97 22.26 -2.08 2.94
N ARG A 98 23.14 -1.85 1.97
CA ARG A 98 24.31 -0.94 2.10
C ARG A 98 23.94 0.50 2.50
N MET A 99 22.63 0.82 2.50
CA MET A 99 22.10 2.17 2.74
C MET A 99 22.36 2.71 4.15
N PHE A 100 22.66 1.86 5.14
CA PHE A 100 22.68 2.31 6.54
C PHE A 100 23.99 2.88 7.03
N PHE A 101 25.10 2.69 6.32
CA PHE A 101 26.39 2.99 6.93
C PHE A 101 27.19 4.12 6.31
N PHE A 102 26.97 4.51 5.07
CA PHE A 102 27.86 5.50 4.40
C PHE A 102 27.23 6.42 3.36
N ASP A 103 25.98 6.22 2.94
CA ASP A 103 25.40 6.99 1.83
C ASP A 103 24.15 7.78 2.23
N CYS A 104 23.94 8.91 1.56
CA CYS A 104 22.73 9.70 1.71
C CYS A 104 21.49 8.84 1.39
N PRO A 105 20.41 8.83 2.22
CA PRO A 105 19.21 8.03 1.98
C PRO A 105 18.52 8.36 0.66
N TYR A 106 18.78 9.52 0.07
CA TYR A 106 18.29 9.92 -1.26
C TYR A 106 19.30 9.64 -2.40
N GLY A 107 20.36 8.85 -2.15
CA GLY A 107 21.28 8.35 -3.18
C GLY A 107 22.21 9.38 -3.80
N THR A 108 22.18 10.62 -3.38
CA THR A 108 23.02 11.70 -3.94
C THR A 108 23.83 12.39 -2.85
N PRO A 109 25.11 12.81 -3.15
CA PRO A 109 25.86 13.64 -2.22
C PRO A 109 25.10 14.91 -1.88
N CYS A 110 25.16 15.38 -0.62
CA CYS A 110 24.46 16.58 -0.15
C CYS A 110 24.86 17.86 -0.90
N VAL A 111 26.04 17.87 -1.49
CA VAL A 111 26.52 19.01 -2.32
C VAL A 111 25.76 18.96 -3.66
N GLY A 112 24.82 19.89 -3.83
CA GLY A 112 23.99 19.99 -5.04
C GLY A 112 22.68 19.20 -5.00
N CYS A 113 22.41 18.45 -3.94
CA CYS A 113 21.16 17.75 -3.75
C CYS A 113 20.00 18.72 -3.51
N SER A 114 18.90 18.57 -4.26
CA SER A 114 17.70 19.39 -4.07
C SER A 114 17.13 19.25 -2.65
N LYS A 115 17.13 18.04 -2.12
CA LYS A 115 16.67 17.75 -0.73
C LYS A 115 17.59 18.37 0.32
N GLY A 116 18.91 18.37 0.11
CA GLY A 116 19.84 19.05 0.99
C GLY A 116 19.54 20.54 1.13
N LYS A 117 19.11 21.21 0.06
CA LYS A 117 18.70 22.61 0.08
C LYS A 117 17.45 22.86 0.92
N GLU A 118 16.46 21.96 0.85
CA GLU A 118 15.24 22.01 1.66
C GLU A 118 15.54 21.95 3.17
N PHE A 119 16.58 21.24 3.55
CA PHE A 119 17.00 21.04 4.96
C PHE A 119 18.27 21.81 5.34
N ASN A 120 18.59 22.91 4.63
CA ASN A 120 19.78 23.75 4.89
C ASN A 120 21.10 22.93 4.95
N ASN A 121 21.22 21.89 4.14
CA ASN A 121 22.30 20.91 4.14
C ASN A 121 22.50 20.16 5.46
N ASN A 122 21.46 20.09 6.30
CA ASN A 122 21.47 19.32 7.54
C ASN A 122 21.10 17.85 7.24
N CYS A 123 22.10 16.99 7.19
CA CYS A 123 21.90 15.56 6.92
C CYS A 123 21.03 14.86 7.97
N THR A 124 21.04 15.32 9.21
CA THR A 124 20.22 14.75 10.29
C THR A 124 18.74 14.97 10.00
N ASP A 125 18.34 16.20 9.65
CA ASP A 125 16.95 16.52 9.35
C ASP A 125 16.49 15.83 8.06
N CYS A 126 17.38 15.76 7.07
CA CYS A 126 17.15 15.04 5.83
C CYS A 126 16.90 13.55 6.07
N THR A 127 17.72 12.90 6.90
CA THR A 127 17.56 11.49 7.27
C THR A 127 16.29 11.26 8.07
N LYS A 128 15.98 12.15 9.00
CA LYS A 128 14.75 12.09 9.79
C LYS A 128 13.51 12.15 8.89
N HIS A 129 13.47 13.11 7.98
CA HIS A 129 12.38 13.22 7.00
C HIS A 129 12.25 11.97 6.13
N TRP A 130 13.37 11.38 5.69
CA TRP A 130 13.35 10.13 4.92
C TRP A 130 12.81 8.96 5.74
N LEU A 131 13.22 8.83 7.01
CA LEU A 131 12.71 7.78 7.90
C LEU A 131 11.20 7.90 8.15
N GLU A 132 10.68 9.11 8.19
CA GLU A 132 9.25 9.40 8.38
C GLU A 132 8.44 9.29 7.08
N SER A 133 9.11 9.30 5.91
CA SER A 133 8.44 9.16 4.61
C SER A 133 7.97 7.72 4.36
N GLU A 134 7.03 7.56 3.43
CA GLU A 134 6.55 6.23 3.02
C GLU A 134 7.66 5.44 2.34
N ALA A 135 7.77 4.16 2.68
CA ALA A 135 8.68 3.26 2.02
C ALA A 135 8.15 2.94 0.61
N ASN A 136 8.83 3.45 -0.42
CA ASN A 136 8.53 3.09 -1.80
C ASN A 136 9.16 1.73 -2.13
N GLU A 137 8.33 0.79 -2.59
CA GLU A 137 8.79 -0.55 -2.99
C GLU A 137 9.48 -0.58 -4.36
N ASN A 138 9.42 0.52 -5.13
CA ASN A 138 9.81 0.57 -6.54
C ASN A 138 11.22 1.10 -6.82
N GLU A 139 12.06 1.35 -5.83
CA GLU A 139 13.42 1.86 -6.06
C GLU A 139 14.48 0.75 -6.01
N ARG A 140 14.20 -0.40 -6.65
CA ARG A 140 15.20 -1.43 -6.91
C ARG A 140 15.04 -1.97 -8.32
N ASP A 141 15.57 -1.23 -9.26
CA ASP A 141 16.08 -1.75 -10.53
C ASP A 141 17.57 -1.44 -10.64
#